data_0347e20dd9ced780b75c132ea030ab6b
#
_entry.id   0347e20dd9ced780b75c132ea030ab6b
#
_cell.length_a   1.000
_cell.length_b   1.000
_cell.length_c   1.000
_cell.angle_alpha   90.00
_cell.angle_beta   90.00
_cell.angle_gamma   90.00
#
_symmetry.space_group_name_H-M   'P 1'
#
loop_
_entity.id
_entity.type
_entity.pdbx_description
1 polymer ?
#
loop_
_entity_poly.entity_id
_entity_poly.type
_entity_poly.pdbx_seq_one_letter_code
_entity_poly.pdbx_strand_id
1 'polypeptide(L)'
;LIPILAKHFPSSKFVLTTRSPDVWAASALRWTQLRSRAYAPYADHFWAAMGFRGTPSRSEAAGLLAKHDARVRALTDVLELDFSTEKSETFWPKVCAFVHASRCPLDQPVPRVVPKGGARDGQPS
;
A
#
# COMPACT_ATOMS: atom_id res chain seq x y z
N LEU A 1 9.36 -11.77 1.35
CA LEU A 1 8.53 -12.27 0.24
C LEU A 1 8.93 -11.69 -1.12
N ILE A 2 9.05 -10.36 -1.24
CA ILE A 2 9.39 -9.70 -2.52
C ILE A 2 10.69 -10.20 -3.15
N PRO A 3 11.81 -10.34 -2.43
CA PRO A 3 13.03 -10.90 -3.02
C PRO A 3 12.88 -12.33 -3.51
N ILE A 4 12.05 -13.11 -2.82
CA ILE A 4 11.74 -14.50 -3.22
C ILE A 4 10.94 -14.50 -4.52
N LEU A 5 9.93 -13.65 -4.64
CA LEU A 5 9.14 -13.52 -5.87
C LEU A 5 10.00 -13.07 -7.05
N ALA A 6 10.84 -12.06 -6.86
CA ALA A 6 11.73 -11.58 -7.92
C ALA A 6 12.73 -12.65 -8.37
N LYS A 7 13.23 -13.49 -7.45
CA LYS A 7 14.13 -14.58 -7.77
C LYS A 7 13.46 -15.70 -8.56
N HIS A 8 12.26 -16.11 -8.16
CA HIS A 8 11.56 -17.23 -8.79
C HIS A 8 10.76 -16.82 -10.04
N PHE A 9 10.41 -15.55 -10.16
CA PHE A 9 9.68 -15.01 -11.29
C PHE A 9 10.40 -13.76 -11.84
N PRO A 10 11.54 -13.94 -12.50
CA PRO A 10 12.39 -12.81 -12.92
C PRO A 10 11.76 -11.88 -13.96
N SER A 11 10.74 -12.35 -14.67
CA SER A 11 9.96 -11.53 -15.63
C SER A 11 8.75 -10.85 -15.03
N SER A 12 8.54 -10.97 -13.72
CA SER A 12 7.41 -10.33 -13.05
C SER A 12 7.55 -8.82 -13.02
N LYS A 13 6.41 -8.16 -13.19
CA LYS A 13 6.26 -6.72 -13.05
C LYS A 13 5.69 -6.40 -11.67
N PHE A 14 6.20 -5.37 -11.05
CA PHE A 14 5.77 -4.93 -9.72
C PHE A 14 5.09 -3.57 -9.81
N VAL A 15 3.96 -3.42 -9.15
CA VAL A 15 3.31 -2.12 -8.98
C VAL A 15 3.48 -1.71 -7.52
N LEU A 16 4.17 -0.60 -7.31
CA LEU A 16 4.33 0.00 -6.00
C LEU A 16 3.31 1.14 -5.86
N THR A 17 2.37 0.96 -4.98
CA THR A 17 1.45 2.03 -4.60
C THR A 17 2.03 2.77 -3.40
N THR A 18 2.23 4.06 -3.56
CA THR A 18 2.81 4.90 -2.51
C THR A 18 1.81 5.93 -2.00
N ARG A 19 2.06 6.42 -0.84
CA ARG A 19 1.42 7.56 -0.20
C ARG A 19 2.34 8.14 0.87
N SER A 20 1.99 9.28 1.43
CA SER A 20 2.75 9.88 2.52
C SER A 20 3.02 8.87 3.64
N PRO A 21 4.28 8.59 3.99
CA PRO A 21 4.62 7.63 5.04
C PRO A 21 3.99 7.97 6.38
N ASP A 22 3.89 9.24 6.71
CA ASP A 22 3.29 9.71 7.96
C ASP A 22 1.77 9.44 8.02
N VAL A 23 1.06 9.73 6.93
CA VAL A 23 -0.37 9.43 6.81
C VAL A 23 -0.62 7.93 6.86
N TRP A 24 0.20 7.15 6.19
CA TRP A 24 0.14 5.69 6.24
C TRP A 24 0.38 5.17 7.65
N ALA A 25 1.41 5.67 8.33
CA ALA A 25 1.76 5.26 9.68
C ALA A 25 0.61 5.51 10.67
N ALA A 26 -0.02 6.68 10.61
CA ALA A 26 -1.18 6.99 11.41
C ALA A 26 -2.34 6.02 11.16
N SER A 27 -2.61 5.70 9.90
CA SER A 27 -3.66 4.76 9.50
C SER A 27 -3.35 3.33 9.97
N ALA A 28 -2.12 2.86 9.77
CA ALA A 28 -1.69 1.52 10.14
C ALA A 28 -1.73 1.31 11.66
N LEU A 29 -1.25 2.29 12.43
CA LEU A 29 -1.32 2.25 13.89
C LEU A 29 -2.76 2.24 14.40
N ARG A 30 -3.61 3.10 13.85
CA ARG A 30 -5.04 3.11 14.18
C ARG A 30 -5.69 1.76 13.89
N TRP A 31 -5.42 1.17 12.74
CA TRP A 31 -5.97 -0.11 12.35
C TRP A 31 -5.52 -1.23 13.29
N THR A 32 -4.24 -1.30 13.63
CA THR A 32 -3.69 -2.31 14.53
C THR A 32 -4.20 -2.14 15.96
N GLN A 33 -4.40 -0.91 16.43
CA GLN A 33 -4.97 -0.62 17.75
C GLN A 33 -6.45 -0.99 17.86
N LEU A 34 -7.26 -0.64 16.86
CA LEU A 34 -8.68 -0.96 16.85
C LEU A 34 -8.94 -2.46 16.85
N ARG A 35 -8.03 -3.23 16.29
CA ARG A 35 -8.11 -4.67 16.20
C ARG A 35 -7.41 -5.41 17.35
N SER A 36 -6.75 -4.69 18.24
CA SER A 36 -5.92 -5.27 19.29
C SER A 36 -6.66 -6.20 20.25
N ARG A 37 -7.94 -5.94 20.55
CA ARG A 37 -8.72 -6.78 21.47
C ARG A 37 -9.12 -8.14 20.87
N ALA A 38 -9.47 -8.17 19.59
CA ALA A 38 -9.91 -9.38 18.91
C ALA A 38 -8.80 -10.05 18.09
N TYR A 39 -7.78 -9.29 17.69
CA TYR A 39 -6.77 -9.71 16.73
C TYR A 39 -5.35 -9.31 17.14
N ALA A 40 -5.08 -9.19 18.43
CA ALA A 40 -3.75 -8.84 18.94
C ALA A 40 -2.60 -9.65 18.28
N PRO A 41 -2.74 -10.97 18.05
CA PRO A 41 -1.71 -11.74 17.35
C PRO A 41 -1.43 -11.23 15.94
N TYR A 42 -2.42 -10.72 15.24
CA TYR A 42 -2.26 -10.21 13.87
C TYR A 42 -1.52 -8.87 13.82
N ALA A 43 -1.74 -8.00 14.81
CA ALA A 43 -1.01 -6.75 14.89
C ALA A 43 0.49 -6.99 15.08
N ASP A 44 0.84 -7.89 15.98
CA ASP A 44 2.25 -8.27 16.20
C ASP A 44 2.86 -8.94 14.97
N HIS A 45 2.13 -9.81 14.30
CA HIS A 45 2.58 -10.42 13.04
C HIS A 45 2.74 -9.40 11.92
N PHE A 46 1.85 -8.41 11.83
CA PHE A 46 1.95 -7.35 10.84
C PHE A 46 3.25 -6.56 11.02
N TRP A 47 3.52 -6.08 12.24
CA TRP A 47 4.75 -5.33 12.52
C TRP A 47 6.00 -6.19 12.40
N ALA A 48 5.94 -7.45 12.82
CA ALA A 48 7.04 -8.40 12.65
C ALA A 48 7.36 -8.66 11.19
N ALA A 49 6.33 -8.78 10.33
CA ALA A 49 6.51 -8.91 8.88
C ALA A 49 7.15 -7.67 8.25
N MET A 50 6.94 -6.50 8.85
CA MET A 50 7.61 -5.25 8.47
C MET A 50 9.02 -5.13 9.07
N GLY A 51 9.46 -6.09 9.88
CA GLY A 51 10.77 -6.11 10.52
C GLY A 51 10.83 -5.39 11.87
N PHE A 52 9.71 -5.23 12.56
CA PHE A 52 9.63 -4.54 13.84
C PHE A 52 9.06 -5.43 14.95
N ARG A 53 9.70 -5.44 16.12
CA ARG A 53 9.17 -6.12 17.32
C ARG A 53 8.28 -5.19 18.12
N GLY A 54 7.07 -5.65 18.44
CA GLY A 54 6.10 -4.88 19.19
C GLY A 54 5.39 -3.84 18.34
N THR A 55 4.89 -2.79 18.97
CA THR A 55 4.17 -1.70 18.31
C THR A 55 5.11 -0.52 18.08
N PRO A 56 5.37 -0.13 16.83
CA PRO A 56 6.23 1.01 16.55
C PRO A 56 5.55 2.33 16.92
N SER A 57 6.37 3.36 17.15
CA SER A 57 5.91 4.74 17.13
C SER A 57 5.50 5.15 15.72
N ARG A 58 4.82 6.28 15.58
CA ARG A 58 4.43 6.81 14.28
C ARG A 58 5.64 7.05 13.36
N SER A 59 6.70 7.63 13.89
CA SER A 59 7.94 7.89 13.18
C SER A 59 8.66 6.59 12.78
N GLU A 60 8.70 5.59 13.66
CA GLU A 60 9.26 4.27 13.35
C GLU A 60 8.44 3.56 12.27
N ALA A 61 7.11 3.60 12.35
CA ALA A 61 6.22 3.02 11.34
C ALA A 61 6.42 3.68 9.96
N ALA A 62 6.53 5.01 9.92
CA ALA A 62 6.84 5.73 8.68
C ALA A 62 8.19 5.31 8.09
N GLY A 63 9.20 5.11 8.93
CA GLY A 63 10.51 4.60 8.51
C GLY A 63 10.46 3.18 7.96
N LEU A 64 9.62 2.31 8.50
CA LEU A 64 9.42 0.96 7.98
C LEU A 64 8.83 0.97 6.57
N LEU A 65 7.83 1.83 6.33
CA LEU A 65 7.28 1.99 4.98
C LEU A 65 8.33 2.52 4.01
N ALA A 66 9.09 3.52 4.39
CA ALA A 66 10.15 4.09 3.55
C ALA A 66 11.19 3.04 3.16
N LYS A 67 11.59 2.16 4.08
CA LYS A 67 12.49 1.04 3.80
C LYS A 67 11.87 0.01 2.86
N HIS A 68 10.60 -0.32 3.06
CA HIS A 68 9.86 -1.21 2.17
C HIS A 68 9.83 -0.65 0.74
N ASP A 69 9.43 0.60 0.59
CA ASP A 69 9.33 1.26 -0.72
C ASP A 69 10.67 1.35 -1.42
N ALA A 70 11.74 1.64 -0.68
CA ALA A 70 13.10 1.66 -1.23
C ALA A 70 13.53 0.28 -1.76
N ARG A 71 13.19 -0.80 -1.06
CA ARG A 71 13.46 -2.17 -1.53
C ARG A 71 12.70 -2.51 -2.80
N VAL A 72 11.44 -2.09 -2.91
CA VAL A 72 10.65 -2.32 -4.12
C VAL A 72 11.19 -1.51 -5.28
N ARG A 73 11.54 -0.24 -5.07
CA ARG A 73 12.14 0.62 -6.11
C ARG A 73 13.47 0.09 -6.66
N ALA A 74 14.19 -0.69 -5.88
CA ALA A 74 15.43 -1.32 -6.31
C ALA A 74 15.23 -2.52 -7.24
N LEU A 75 14.01 -3.00 -7.41
CA LEU A 75 13.69 -4.06 -8.35
C LEU A 75 13.64 -3.51 -9.79
N THR A 76 13.82 -4.40 -10.75
CA THR A 76 13.56 -4.09 -12.17
C THR A 76 12.05 -4.11 -12.44
N ASP A 77 11.62 -3.40 -13.46
CA ASP A 77 10.22 -3.38 -13.92
C ASP A 77 9.21 -3.01 -12.83
N VAL A 78 9.43 -1.87 -12.19
CA VAL A 78 8.52 -1.32 -11.17
C VAL A 78 7.77 -0.12 -11.72
N LEU A 79 6.45 -0.15 -11.62
CA LEU A 79 5.59 1.02 -11.80
C LEU A 79 5.25 1.59 -10.43
N GLU A 80 5.59 2.84 -10.19
CA GLU A 80 5.22 3.56 -8.97
C GLU A 80 3.99 4.43 -9.21
N LEU A 81 2.99 4.30 -8.34
CA LEU A 81 1.75 5.06 -8.36
C LEU A 81 1.54 5.72 -6.99
N ASP A 82 1.62 7.03 -6.96
CA ASP A 82 1.36 7.80 -5.74
C ASP A 82 -0.14 8.08 -5.61
N PHE A 83 -0.81 7.35 -4.74
CA PHE A 83 -2.25 7.50 -4.52
C PHE A 83 -2.67 8.82 -3.87
N SER A 84 -1.75 9.60 -3.35
CA SER A 84 -2.05 10.95 -2.86
C SER A 84 -2.22 11.96 -3.98
N THR A 85 -1.60 11.72 -5.13
CA THR A 85 -1.57 12.64 -6.27
C THR A 85 -2.15 12.05 -7.55
N GLU A 86 -2.26 10.72 -7.65
CA GLU A 86 -2.71 10.05 -8.86
C GLU A 86 -4.18 10.30 -9.14
N LYS A 87 -4.48 10.72 -10.37
CA LYS A 87 -5.83 10.96 -10.86
C LYS A 87 -6.31 9.79 -11.71
N SER A 88 -7.62 9.62 -11.82
CA SER A 88 -8.21 8.56 -12.64
C SER A 88 -7.76 8.63 -14.10
N GLU A 89 -7.60 9.83 -14.63
CA GLU A 89 -7.18 10.05 -16.02
C GLU A 89 -5.75 9.58 -16.31
N THR A 90 -4.90 9.53 -15.29
CA THR A 90 -3.50 9.12 -15.41
C THR A 90 -3.24 7.71 -14.91
N PHE A 91 -4.04 7.21 -13.99
CA PHE A 91 -3.88 5.90 -13.37
C PHE A 91 -3.95 4.76 -14.39
N TRP A 92 -5.09 4.63 -15.07
CA TRP A 92 -5.30 3.53 -15.99
C TRP A 92 -4.35 3.53 -17.19
N PRO A 93 -4.07 4.67 -17.83
CA PRO A 93 -3.07 4.71 -18.90
C PRO A 93 -1.69 4.20 -18.44
N LYS A 94 -1.22 4.56 -17.25
CA LYS A 94 0.05 4.10 -16.72
C LYS A 94 0.05 2.59 -16.48
N VAL A 95 -0.98 2.07 -15.82
CA VAL A 95 -1.10 0.63 -15.53
C VAL A 95 -1.19 -0.17 -16.83
N CYS A 96 -2.06 0.23 -17.73
CA CYS A 96 -2.26 -0.48 -18.99
C CYS A 96 -1.01 -0.50 -19.86
N ALA A 97 -0.30 0.60 -19.95
CA ALA A 97 0.97 0.66 -20.69
C ALA A 97 2.02 -0.26 -20.05
N PHE A 98 2.11 -0.25 -18.71
CA PHE A 98 3.09 -1.05 -17.97
C PHE A 98 2.87 -2.56 -18.11
N VAL A 99 1.60 -3.01 -18.10
CA VAL A 99 1.27 -4.45 -18.25
C VAL A 99 0.98 -4.85 -19.70
N HIS A 100 1.11 -3.94 -20.65
CA HIS A 100 0.80 -4.17 -22.07
C HIS A 100 -0.64 -4.68 -22.29
N ALA A 101 -1.61 -4.08 -21.58
CA ALA A 101 -3.00 -4.48 -21.68
C ALA A 101 -3.57 -4.16 -23.07
N SER A 102 -4.25 -5.12 -23.68
CA SER A 102 -4.95 -4.93 -24.96
C SER A 102 -6.24 -4.12 -24.82
N ARG A 103 -6.83 -4.12 -23.62
CA ARG A 103 -8.01 -3.33 -23.26
C ARG A 103 -7.73 -2.58 -21.98
N CYS A 104 -8.05 -1.30 -21.95
CA CYS A 104 -7.83 -0.45 -20.79
C CYS A 104 -9.13 0.21 -20.35
N PRO A 105 -9.54 0.11 -19.07
CA PRO A 105 -10.80 0.67 -18.59
C PRO A 105 -10.68 2.18 -18.33
N LEU A 106 -10.41 2.95 -19.37
CA LEU A 106 -10.15 4.40 -19.28
C LEU A 106 -11.34 5.21 -18.75
N ASP A 107 -12.55 4.67 -18.90
CA ASP A 107 -13.80 5.26 -18.44
C ASP A 107 -14.13 4.93 -16.97
N GLN A 108 -13.37 4.04 -16.35
CA GLN A 108 -13.59 3.62 -14.98
C GLN A 108 -12.80 4.49 -13.99
N PRO A 109 -13.41 4.85 -12.85
CA PRO A 109 -12.67 5.52 -11.79
C PRO A 109 -11.64 4.57 -11.18
N VAL A 110 -10.62 5.15 -10.54
CA VAL A 110 -9.69 4.36 -9.74
C VAL A 110 -10.46 3.63 -8.65
N PRO A 111 -10.28 2.30 -8.53
CA PRO A 111 -10.97 1.53 -7.50
C PRO A 111 -10.63 2.05 -6.11
N ARG A 112 -11.64 2.41 -5.34
CA ARG A 112 -11.49 2.80 -3.94
C ARG A 112 -12.28 1.82 -3.09
N VAL A 113 -11.61 1.17 -2.16
CA VAL A 113 -12.30 0.41 -1.14
C VAL A 113 -12.85 1.38 -0.11
N VAL A 114 -14.15 1.62 -0.16
CA VAL A 114 -14.85 2.33 0.91
C VAL A 114 -15.27 1.28 1.93
N PRO A 115 -14.75 1.29 3.16
CA PRO A 115 -15.20 0.37 4.19
C PRO A 115 -16.71 0.52 4.38
N LYS A 116 -17.45 -0.60 4.40
CA LYS A 116 -18.87 -0.57 4.76
C LYS A 116 -19.00 0.07 6.16
N GLY A 117 -19.68 1.20 6.24
CA GLY A 117 -19.87 1.95 7.48
C GLY A 117 -18.87 3.08 7.75
N GLY A 118 -17.78 3.17 7.01
CA GLY A 118 -16.76 4.22 7.23
C GLY A 118 -17.13 5.60 6.69
N ALA A 119 -18.12 5.66 5.83
CA ALA A 119 -18.53 6.93 5.24
C ALA A 119 -19.38 7.82 6.19
N ARG A 120 -19.82 7.28 7.33
CA ARG A 120 -20.67 8.04 8.27
C ARG A 120 -19.89 8.75 9.36
N ASP A 121 -18.69 8.29 9.68
CA ASP A 121 -17.91 8.83 10.79
C ASP A 121 -17.12 10.09 10.44
N GLY A 122 -17.09 10.49 9.21
CA GLY A 122 -16.42 11.70 8.73
C GLY A 122 -17.36 12.73 8.09
N GLN A 123 -18.65 12.47 8.06
CA GLN A 123 -19.60 13.48 7.64
C GLN A 123 -19.96 14.34 8.84
N PRO A 124 -19.70 15.66 8.78
CA PRO A 124 -20.36 16.56 9.69
C PRO A 124 -21.86 16.40 9.45
N SER A 125 -22.48 15.95 10.47
CA SER A 125 -23.95 15.97 10.56
C SER A 125 -24.47 17.37 10.33
#